data_388b88b59a49c2fcee4868ee3448adb6
#
_entry.id   388b88b59a49c2fcee4868ee3448adb6
#
_cell.length_a   1.000
_cell.length_b   1.000
_cell.length_c   1.000
_cell.angle_alpha   90.00
_cell.angle_beta   90.00
_cell.angle_gamma   90.00
#
_symmetry.space_group_name_H-M   'P 1'
#
loop_
_entity.id
_entity.type
_entity.pdbx_description
1 polymer ?
#
loop_
_entity_poly.entity_id
_entity_poly.type
_entity_poly.pdbx_seq_one_letter_code
_entity_poly.pdbx_strand_id
1 'polypeptide(L)'
;KGIRCLLAFHVMLETVSLFTGQIWYVDAQNIYHHGPLYIVYIAFYCFSTVYYLVQGLQTFRRYQQSGSVMVLLLTVFLASGIAVTLYDNNVEIIWLVVAISAIMLYKFYGDILQQVDGLTELGNRWSFEDHLKRYRGTGVILFFDVDHFKMINDTFGHAVGDKCLCTVAQGLREVYGASGRCFRMGGDEFCVVLRRDLDRVEQMNAEFDAWHKEHVESDQPVMSVSVG
;
A
#
# COMPACT_ATOMS: atom_id res chain seq x y z
N LYS A 1 -6.13 8.63 -14.40
CA LYS A 1 -5.79 9.35 -15.67
C LYS A 1 -5.46 10.84 -15.41
N GLY A 2 -6.25 11.58 -14.62
CA GLY A 2 -6.07 13.03 -14.37
C GLY A 2 -4.69 13.41 -13.82
N ILE A 3 -4.16 12.65 -12.85
CA ILE A 3 -2.87 12.96 -12.23
C ILE A 3 -1.68 12.80 -13.19
N ARG A 4 -1.74 11.81 -14.11
CA ARG A 4 -0.70 11.63 -15.15
C ARG A 4 -0.66 12.82 -16.10
N CYS A 5 -1.83 13.38 -16.45
CA CYS A 5 -1.92 14.59 -17.26
C CYS A 5 -1.35 15.81 -16.52
N LEU A 6 -1.63 15.93 -15.22
CA LEU A 6 -1.12 17.02 -14.38
C LEU A 6 0.40 16.95 -14.23
N LEU A 7 0.97 15.76 -14.00
CA LEU A 7 2.42 15.54 -13.96
C LEU A 7 3.09 15.84 -15.32
N ALA A 8 2.49 15.39 -16.41
CA ALA A 8 3.00 15.69 -17.74
C ALA A 8 2.99 17.19 -18.04
N PHE A 9 1.93 17.91 -17.62
CA PHE A 9 1.86 19.36 -17.72
C PHE A 9 2.95 20.05 -16.89
N HIS A 10 3.22 19.58 -15.68
CA HIS A 10 4.29 20.11 -14.84
C HIS A 10 5.67 19.94 -15.47
N VAL A 11 5.99 18.73 -15.96
CA VAL A 11 7.26 18.46 -16.67
C VAL A 11 7.39 19.35 -17.91
N MET A 12 6.31 19.54 -18.65
CA MET A 12 6.30 20.44 -19.82
C MET A 12 6.58 21.88 -19.41
N LEU A 13 5.97 22.37 -18.35
CA LEU A 13 6.13 23.73 -17.83
C LEU A 13 7.58 23.97 -17.35
N GLU A 14 8.19 23.01 -16.66
CA GLU A 14 9.60 23.06 -16.26
C GLU A 14 10.53 23.06 -17.48
N THR A 15 10.27 22.17 -18.46
CA THR A 15 11.08 22.11 -19.69
C THR A 15 11.02 23.41 -20.48
N VAL A 16 9.84 24.01 -20.61
CA VAL A 16 9.67 25.33 -21.26
C VAL A 16 10.41 26.42 -20.48
N SER A 17 10.40 26.34 -19.16
CA SER A 17 11.08 27.31 -18.29
C SER A 17 12.61 27.33 -18.47
N LEU A 18 13.23 26.20 -18.84
CA LEU A 18 14.67 26.15 -19.15
C LEU A 18 15.06 27.13 -20.26
N PHE A 19 14.15 27.41 -21.22
CA PHE A 19 14.39 28.28 -22.35
C PHE A 19 13.82 29.70 -22.18
N THR A 20 12.79 29.84 -21.36
CA THR A 20 12.03 31.08 -21.23
C THR A 20 12.25 31.81 -19.92
N GLY A 21 12.87 31.17 -18.90
CA GLY A 21 13.08 31.73 -17.58
C GLY A 21 11.81 32.04 -16.80
N GLN A 22 10.68 31.39 -17.14
CA GLN A 22 9.37 31.69 -16.53
C GLN A 22 9.25 31.23 -15.07
N ILE A 23 9.90 30.12 -14.71
CA ILE A 23 9.90 29.64 -13.31
C ILE A 23 11.17 30.15 -12.61
N TRP A 24 12.32 30.02 -13.27
CA TRP A 24 13.61 30.46 -12.75
C TRP A 24 14.56 30.76 -13.92
N TYR A 25 15.55 31.62 -13.69
CA TYR A 25 16.60 31.90 -14.62
C TYR A 25 17.88 32.31 -13.90
N VAL A 26 19.00 32.19 -14.61
CA VAL A 26 20.31 32.65 -14.13
C VAL A 26 20.72 33.83 -14.94
N ASP A 27 21.11 34.92 -14.30
CA ASP A 27 21.54 36.15 -15.00
C ASP A 27 23.00 36.08 -15.53
N ALA A 28 23.44 37.13 -16.20
CA ALA A 28 24.79 37.20 -16.74
C ALA A 28 25.89 37.22 -15.65
N GLN A 29 25.56 37.51 -14.41
CA GLN A 29 26.42 37.49 -13.23
C GLN A 29 26.45 36.12 -12.54
N ASN A 30 25.79 35.13 -13.15
CA ASN A 30 25.61 33.78 -12.60
C ASN A 30 24.83 33.77 -11.26
N ILE A 31 23.87 34.70 -11.11
CA ILE A 31 22.98 34.78 -9.96
C ILE A 31 21.63 34.19 -10.34
N TYR A 32 21.09 33.34 -9.46
CA TYR A 32 19.79 32.69 -9.60
C TYR A 32 18.65 33.66 -9.24
N HIS A 33 17.59 33.66 -10.06
CA HIS A 33 16.40 34.46 -9.86
C HIS A 33 15.12 33.64 -10.08
N HIS A 34 14.08 33.98 -9.34
CA HIS A 34 12.75 33.43 -9.53
C HIS A 34 12.03 34.13 -10.69
N GLY A 35 11.46 33.36 -11.59
CA GLY A 35 10.60 33.86 -12.66
C GLY A 35 9.16 34.15 -12.21
N PRO A 36 8.34 34.79 -13.05
CA PRO A 36 6.97 35.17 -12.70
C PRO A 36 6.05 33.98 -12.39
N LEU A 37 6.34 32.78 -12.90
CA LEU A 37 5.57 31.56 -12.62
C LEU A 37 6.12 30.71 -11.47
N TYR A 38 7.09 31.20 -10.71
CA TYR A 38 7.66 30.47 -9.57
C TYR A 38 6.62 30.07 -8.52
N ILE A 39 5.62 30.95 -8.28
CA ILE A 39 4.53 30.63 -7.35
C ILE A 39 3.68 29.44 -7.81
N VAL A 40 3.53 29.25 -9.12
CA VAL A 40 2.82 28.08 -9.69
C VAL A 40 3.60 26.79 -9.42
N TYR A 41 4.93 26.85 -9.53
CA TYR A 41 5.82 25.74 -9.19
C TYR A 41 5.68 25.35 -7.71
N ILE A 42 5.74 26.31 -6.79
CA ILE A 42 5.55 26.06 -5.34
C ILE A 42 4.17 25.49 -5.06
N ALA A 43 3.11 26.04 -5.66
CA ALA A 43 1.75 25.53 -5.49
C ALA A 43 1.63 24.06 -5.95
N PHE A 44 2.28 23.70 -7.07
CA PHE A 44 2.30 22.33 -7.57
C PHE A 44 3.08 21.39 -6.65
N TYR A 45 4.20 21.85 -6.09
CA TYR A 45 4.97 21.09 -5.10
C TYR A 45 4.15 20.80 -3.83
N CYS A 46 3.46 21.81 -3.29
CA CYS A 46 2.55 21.64 -2.14
C CYS A 46 1.42 20.65 -2.45
N PHE A 47 0.78 20.78 -3.62
CA PHE A 47 -0.27 19.86 -4.07
C PHE A 47 0.25 18.43 -4.16
N SER A 48 1.42 18.21 -4.76
CA SER A 48 2.04 16.89 -4.88
C SER A 48 2.32 16.28 -3.52
N THR A 49 2.83 17.07 -2.57
CA THR A 49 3.10 16.64 -1.19
C THR A 49 1.82 16.17 -0.49
N VAL A 50 0.74 16.94 -0.57
CA VAL A 50 -0.57 16.57 0.01
C VAL A 50 -1.11 15.31 -0.67
N TYR A 51 -1.01 15.20 -1.99
CA TYR A 51 -1.44 14.02 -2.72
C TYR A 51 -0.71 12.75 -2.28
N TYR A 52 0.62 12.79 -2.18
CA TYR A 52 1.41 11.64 -1.72
C TYR A 52 1.11 11.28 -0.26
N LEU A 53 0.87 12.27 0.60
CA LEU A 53 0.43 12.04 1.96
C LEU A 53 -0.90 11.27 2.00
N VAL A 54 -1.90 11.71 1.24
CA VAL A 54 -3.22 11.07 1.18
C VAL A 54 -3.10 9.64 0.64
N GLN A 55 -2.33 9.44 -0.43
CA GLN A 55 -2.08 8.11 -1.00
C GLN A 55 -1.36 7.19 0.00
N GLY A 56 -0.36 7.71 0.70
CA GLY A 56 0.35 6.97 1.74
C GLY A 56 -0.58 6.52 2.88
N LEU A 57 -1.46 7.42 3.35
CA LEU A 57 -2.45 7.11 4.40
C LEU A 57 -3.51 6.10 3.93
N GLN A 58 -3.96 6.18 2.68
CA GLN A 58 -4.91 5.22 2.11
C GLN A 58 -4.27 3.83 1.98
N THR A 59 -3.04 3.76 1.47
CA THR A 59 -2.28 2.52 1.37
C THR A 59 -2.05 1.90 2.75
N PHE A 60 -1.68 2.72 3.74
CA PHE A 60 -1.56 2.29 5.13
C PHE A 60 -2.83 1.65 5.69
N ARG A 61 -4.01 2.29 5.48
CA ARG A 61 -5.30 1.75 5.93
C ARG A 61 -5.63 0.41 5.25
N ARG A 62 -5.33 0.28 3.96
CA ARG A 62 -5.61 -0.94 3.19
C ARG A 62 -4.78 -2.14 3.67
N TYR A 63 -3.51 -1.94 3.98
CA TYR A 63 -2.59 -3.03 4.32
C TYR A 63 -2.36 -3.21 5.83
N GLN A 64 -3.07 -2.50 6.70
CA GLN A 64 -3.02 -2.59 8.18
C GLN A 64 -1.60 -2.58 8.79
N GLN A 65 -0.66 -1.90 8.17
CA GLN A 65 0.74 -1.95 8.57
C GLN A 65 1.20 -0.77 9.43
N SER A 66 2.30 -0.97 10.17
CA SER A 66 2.95 0.00 11.08
C SER A 66 3.67 1.16 10.35
N GLY A 67 3.25 1.51 9.13
CA GLY A 67 3.88 2.52 8.29
C GLY A 67 3.54 3.99 8.64
N SER A 68 2.68 4.24 9.64
CA SER A 68 2.24 5.61 9.99
C SER A 68 3.41 6.53 10.36
N VAL A 69 4.41 6.00 11.06
CA VAL A 69 5.61 6.76 11.44
C VAL A 69 6.41 7.17 10.20
N MET A 70 6.55 6.28 9.23
CA MET A 70 7.28 6.56 7.99
C MET A 70 6.59 7.64 7.16
N VAL A 71 5.25 7.57 7.03
CA VAL A 71 4.46 8.60 6.33
C VAL A 71 4.57 9.94 7.05
N LEU A 72 4.52 9.95 8.39
CA LEU A 72 4.71 11.16 9.18
C LEU A 72 6.10 11.76 8.99
N LEU A 73 7.16 10.95 9.10
CA LEU A 73 8.54 11.40 8.90
C LEU A 73 8.74 11.99 7.50
N LEU A 74 8.21 11.32 6.46
CA LEU A 74 8.27 11.81 5.10
C LEU A 74 7.56 13.17 4.95
N THR A 75 6.38 13.33 5.56
CA THR A 75 5.63 14.58 5.51
C THR A 75 6.37 15.72 6.20
N VAL A 76 6.94 15.47 7.39
CA VAL A 76 7.73 16.44 8.13
C VAL A 76 8.97 16.85 7.33
N PHE A 77 9.63 15.88 6.69
CA PHE A 77 10.82 16.13 5.89
C PHE A 77 10.50 16.99 4.65
N LEU A 78 9.41 16.68 3.92
CA LEU A 78 8.95 17.49 2.79
C LEU A 78 8.55 18.90 3.21
N ALA A 79 7.83 19.03 4.35
CA ALA A 79 7.44 20.33 4.89
C ALA A 79 8.65 21.17 5.31
N SER A 80 9.70 20.55 5.87
CA SER A 80 10.93 21.24 6.24
C SER A 80 11.66 21.82 5.01
N GLY A 81 11.67 21.10 3.89
CA GLY A 81 12.22 21.61 2.62
C GLY A 81 11.51 22.87 2.15
N ILE A 82 10.17 22.87 2.19
CA ILE A 82 9.37 24.05 1.83
C ILE A 82 9.71 25.22 2.79
N ALA A 83 9.73 24.97 4.09
CA ALA A 83 9.98 26.00 5.09
C ALA A 83 11.35 26.68 4.91
N VAL A 84 12.41 25.90 4.62
CA VAL A 84 13.75 26.45 4.37
C VAL A 84 13.76 27.32 3.12
N THR A 85 13.15 26.87 2.01
CA THR A 85 13.10 27.65 0.77
C THR A 85 12.29 28.94 0.93
N LEU A 86 11.21 28.92 1.74
CA LEU A 86 10.43 30.14 2.02
C LEU A 86 11.16 31.11 2.97
N TYR A 87 12.04 30.59 3.84
CA TYR A 87 12.83 31.40 4.76
C TYR A 87 14.02 32.08 4.06
N ASP A 88 14.75 31.34 3.22
CA ASP A 88 15.90 31.85 2.47
C ASP A 88 15.84 31.35 1.02
N ASN A 89 15.46 32.26 0.13
CA ASN A 89 15.35 32.01 -1.30
C ASN A 89 16.69 31.67 -2.00
N ASN A 90 17.82 31.88 -1.34
CA ASN A 90 19.14 31.55 -1.90
C ASN A 90 19.54 30.10 -1.62
N VAL A 91 18.78 29.37 -0.81
CA VAL A 91 19.07 27.98 -0.42
C VAL A 91 18.26 27.00 -1.28
N GLU A 92 18.88 26.46 -2.32
CA GLU A 92 18.27 25.54 -3.29
C GLU A 92 18.33 24.07 -2.82
N ILE A 93 17.62 23.75 -1.73
CA ILE A 93 17.57 22.38 -1.19
C ILE A 93 16.36 21.57 -1.64
N ILE A 94 15.41 22.19 -2.33
CA ILE A 94 14.14 21.54 -2.73
C ILE A 94 14.39 20.24 -3.53
N TRP A 95 15.32 20.27 -4.49
CA TRP A 95 15.63 19.10 -5.31
C TRP A 95 16.26 17.97 -4.50
N LEU A 96 17.11 18.29 -3.54
CA LEU A 96 17.70 17.31 -2.62
C LEU A 96 16.62 16.67 -1.75
N VAL A 97 15.70 17.47 -1.20
CA VAL A 97 14.57 16.99 -0.39
C VAL A 97 13.65 16.09 -1.21
N VAL A 98 13.34 16.47 -2.46
CA VAL A 98 12.54 15.66 -3.37
C VAL A 98 13.22 14.33 -3.70
N ALA A 99 14.52 14.35 -4.01
CA ALA A 99 15.28 13.13 -4.34
C ALA A 99 15.32 12.15 -3.16
N ILE A 100 15.64 12.63 -1.95
CA ILE A 100 15.65 11.80 -0.73
C ILE A 100 14.24 11.26 -0.45
N SER A 101 13.20 12.09 -0.59
CA SER A 101 11.80 11.68 -0.40
C SER A 101 11.39 10.59 -1.40
N ALA A 102 11.81 10.68 -2.65
CA ALA A 102 11.56 9.67 -3.67
C ALA A 102 12.24 8.32 -3.33
N ILE A 103 13.49 8.35 -2.83
CA ILE A 103 14.21 7.15 -2.38
C ILE A 103 13.51 6.52 -1.17
N MET A 104 13.08 7.34 -0.19
CA MET A 104 12.35 6.87 0.99
C MET A 104 11.01 6.22 0.59
N LEU A 105 10.26 6.85 -0.32
CA LEU A 105 9.02 6.29 -0.87
C LEU A 105 9.26 4.98 -1.62
N TYR A 106 10.28 4.91 -2.46
CA TYR A 106 10.64 3.70 -3.19
C TYR A 106 10.91 2.53 -2.24
N LYS A 107 11.72 2.75 -1.20
CA LYS A 107 11.96 1.75 -0.17
C LYS A 107 10.68 1.35 0.56
N PHE A 108 9.88 2.32 0.97
CA PHE A 108 8.63 2.07 1.68
C PHE A 108 7.64 1.22 0.85
N TYR A 109 7.46 1.55 -0.44
CA TYR A 109 6.62 0.74 -1.32
C TYR A 109 7.23 -0.64 -1.58
N GLY A 110 8.55 -0.74 -1.72
CA GLY A 110 9.24 -2.02 -1.85
C GLY A 110 8.99 -2.93 -0.64
N ASP A 111 9.12 -2.39 0.57
CA ASP A 111 8.86 -3.13 1.81
C ASP A 111 7.40 -3.58 1.93
N ILE A 112 6.43 -2.75 1.52
CA ILE A 112 5.00 -3.12 1.49
C ILE A 112 4.75 -4.25 0.49
N LEU A 113 5.26 -4.14 -0.74
CA LEU A 113 5.07 -5.15 -1.77
C LEU A 113 5.67 -6.50 -1.39
N GLN A 114 6.77 -6.50 -0.62
CA GLN A 114 7.39 -7.72 -0.09
C GLN A 114 6.60 -8.38 1.05
N GLN A 115 5.58 -7.73 1.59
CA GLN A 115 4.81 -8.23 2.74
C GLN A 115 3.42 -8.75 2.36
N VAL A 116 3.05 -8.64 1.10
CA VAL A 116 1.72 -8.97 0.60
C VAL A 116 1.83 -10.10 -0.43
N ASP A 117 0.87 -11.02 -0.39
CA ASP A 117 0.70 -12.02 -1.44
C ASP A 117 0.11 -11.35 -2.70
N GLY A 118 0.78 -11.54 -3.84
CA GLY A 118 0.44 -10.85 -5.08
C GLY A 118 -0.90 -11.26 -5.70
N LEU A 119 -1.45 -12.42 -5.35
CA LEU A 119 -2.73 -12.91 -5.85
C LEU A 119 -3.89 -12.47 -4.94
N THR A 120 -3.76 -12.71 -3.64
CA THR A 120 -4.86 -12.58 -2.68
C THR A 120 -4.88 -11.25 -1.93
N GLU A 121 -3.83 -10.47 -2.03
CA GLU A 121 -3.61 -9.22 -1.28
C GLU A 121 -3.65 -9.40 0.26
N LEU A 122 -3.57 -10.62 0.78
CA LEU A 122 -3.36 -10.89 2.20
C LEU A 122 -1.87 -10.72 2.55
N GLY A 123 -1.54 -10.68 3.86
CA GLY A 123 -0.15 -10.78 4.27
C GLY A 123 0.44 -12.11 3.77
N ASN A 124 1.68 -12.12 3.32
CA ASN A 124 2.37 -13.35 2.94
C ASN A 124 3.05 -14.01 4.14
N ARG A 125 3.71 -15.16 3.91
CA ARG A 125 4.43 -15.91 4.94
C ARG A 125 5.47 -15.07 5.69
N TRP A 126 6.22 -14.22 4.98
CA TRP A 126 7.20 -13.35 5.61
C TRP A 126 6.53 -12.34 6.57
N SER A 127 5.42 -11.76 6.15
CA SER A 127 4.61 -10.85 6.95
C SER A 127 4.02 -11.53 8.20
N PHE A 128 3.59 -12.79 8.08
CA PHE A 128 3.15 -13.61 9.21
C PHE A 128 4.28 -13.82 10.24
N GLU A 129 5.46 -14.25 9.78
CA GLU A 129 6.62 -14.47 10.64
C GLU A 129 7.06 -13.17 11.36
N ASP A 130 7.11 -12.05 10.64
CA ASP A 130 7.43 -10.73 11.21
C ASP A 130 6.36 -10.27 12.21
N HIS A 131 5.08 -10.52 11.90
CA HIS A 131 3.98 -10.25 12.81
C HIS A 131 4.12 -11.02 14.12
N LEU A 132 4.42 -12.32 14.07
CA LEU A 132 4.60 -13.16 15.26
C LEU A 132 5.81 -12.72 16.10
N LYS A 133 6.93 -12.35 15.48
CA LYS A 133 8.14 -11.84 16.18
C LYS A 133 7.83 -10.59 17.02
N ARG A 134 6.94 -9.74 16.53
CA ARG A 134 6.52 -8.50 17.22
C ARG A 134 5.31 -8.68 18.12
N TYR A 135 4.63 -9.83 18.04
CA TYR A 135 3.42 -10.08 18.78
C TYR A 135 3.72 -10.12 20.28
N ARG A 136 2.90 -9.41 21.05
CA ARG A 136 2.93 -9.42 22.53
C ARG A 136 1.50 -9.57 23.02
N GLY A 137 1.29 -10.54 23.88
CA GLY A 137 -0.03 -10.86 24.48
C GLY A 137 -0.54 -12.23 24.10
N THR A 138 -1.80 -12.48 24.43
CA THR A 138 -2.52 -13.72 24.09
C THR A 138 -3.27 -13.56 22.78
N GLY A 139 -3.38 -14.62 22.01
CA GLY A 139 -4.09 -14.66 20.75
C GLY A 139 -4.38 -16.10 20.33
N VAL A 140 -5.16 -16.26 19.28
CA VAL A 140 -5.45 -17.54 18.64
C VAL A 140 -4.90 -17.49 17.22
N ILE A 141 -4.30 -18.57 16.77
CA ILE A 141 -3.86 -18.76 15.40
C ILE A 141 -4.74 -19.84 14.79
N LEU A 142 -5.41 -19.52 13.70
CA LEU A 142 -6.21 -20.44 12.91
C LEU A 142 -5.48 -20.72 11.60
N PHE A 143 -5.39 -21.98 11.22
CA PHE A 143 -4.89 -22.41 9.93
C PHE A 143 -6.05 -22.88 9.07
N PHE A 144 -6.02 -22.51 7.79
CA PHE A 144 -7.03 -22.86 6.81
C PHE A 144 -6.34 -23.51 5.62
N ASP A 145 -6.93 -24.57 5.10
CA ASP A 145 -6.45 -25.30 3.91
C ASP A 145 -7.62 -25.53 2.96
N VAL A 146 -7.42 -25.27 1.66
CA VAL A 146 -8.47 -25.48 0.67
C VAL A 146 -8.47 -26.95 0.24
N ASP A 147 -9.51 -27.66 0.64
CA ASP A 147 -9.62 -29.08 0.39
C ASP A 147 -9.58 -29.41 -1.11
N HIS A 148 -8.78 -30.39 -1.47
CA HIS A 148 -8.64 -30.88 -2.84
C HIS A 148 -8.24 -29.83 -3.89
N PHE A 149 -7.53 -28.75 -3.48
CA PHE A 149 -7.16 -27.65 -4.37
C PHE A 149 -6.41 -28.09 -5.63
N LYS A 150 -5.54 -29.09 -5.52
CA LYS A 150 -4.87 -29.67 -6.68
C LYS A 150 -5.87 -30.24 -7.71
N MET A 151 -6.90 -30.94 -7.24
CA MET A 151 -7.94 -31.48 -8.13
C MET A 151 -8.72 -30.35 -8.84
N ILE A 152 -8.97 -29.24 -8.17
CA ILE A 152 -9.59 -28.05 -8.76
C ILE A 152 -8.72 -27.55 -9.92
N ASN A 153 -7.42 -27.35 -9.68
CA ASN A 153 -6.49 -26.91 -10.72
C ASN A 153 -6.40 -27.89 -11.90
N ASP A 154 -6.32 -29.18 -11.62
CA ASP A 154 -6.19 -30.23 -12.65
C ASP A 154 -7.47 -30.35 -13.49
N THR A 155 -8.66 -30.07 -12.93
CA THR A 155 -9.96 -30.21 -13.60
C THR A 155 -10.41 -28.94 -14.31
N PHE A 156 -10.24 -27.77 -13.66
CA PHE A 156 -10.80 -26.49 -14.11
C PHE A 156 -9.73 -25.49 -14.57
N GLY A 157 -8.45 -25.81 -14.38
CA GLY A 157 -7.33 -24.97 -14.74
C GLY A 157 -6.94 -23.97 -13.64
N HIS A 158 -5.68 -23.49 -13.69
CA HIS A 158 -5.10 -22.59 -12.67
C HIS A 158 -5.86 -21.26 -12.53
N ALA A 159 -6.44 -20.74 -13.63
CA ALA A 159 -7.18 -19.47 -13.55
C ALA A 159 -8.44 -19.58 -12.67
N VAL A 160 -9.09 -20.75 -12.66
CA VAL A 160 -10.23 -21.01 -11.75
C VAL A 160 -9.73 -21.24 -10.34
N GLY A 161 -8.63 -21.97 -10.14
CA GLY A 161 -7.99 -22.11 -8.84
C GLY A 161 -7.58 -20.78 -8.22
N ASP A 162 -7.02 -19.86 -9.01
CA ASP A 162 -6.66 -18.51 -8.57
C ASP A 162 -7.89 -17.72 -8.09
N LYS A 163 -9.01 -17.79 -8.79
CA LYS A 163 -10.28 -17.20 -8.36
C LYS A 163 -10.75 -17.79 -7.03
N CYS A 164 -10.69 -19.12 -6.88
CA CYS A 164 -11.05 -19.82 -5.65
C CYS A 164 -10.23 -19.29 -4.45
N LEU A 165 -8.91 -19.16 -4.62
CA LEU A 165 -8.03 -18.59 -3.59
C LEU A 165 -8.38 -17.13 -3.24
N CYS A 166 -8.74 -16.32 -4.24
CA CYS A 166 -9.19 -14.95 -4.03
C CYS A 166 -10.50 -14.88 -3.23
N THR A 167 -11.45 -15.78 -3.52
CA THR A 167 -12.73 -15.89 -2.80
C THR A 167 -12.48 -16.26 -1.33
N VAL A 168 -11.66 -17.27 -1.05
CA VAL A 168 -11.27 -17.63 0.33
C VAL A 168 -10.62 -16.45 1.06
N ALA A 169 -9.67 -15.79 0.41
CA ALA A 169 -8.98 -14.63 0.98
C ALA A 169 -9.92 -13.48 1.31
N GLN A 170 -10.91 -13.21 0.46
CA GLN A 170 -11.93 -12.20 0.70
C GLN A 170 -12.78 -12.56 1.92
N GLY A 171 -13.27 -13.80 2.02
CA GLY A 171 -14.04 -14.28 3.17
C GLY A 171 -13.27 -14.17 4.48
N LEU A 172 -11.99 -14.58 4.47
CA LEU A 172 -11.12 -14.43 5.65
C LEU A 172 -10.97 -12.96 6.07
N ARG A 173 -10.83 -12.05 5.11
CA ARG A 173 -10.71 -10.61 5.36
C ARG A 173 -12.00 -10.02 5.93
N GLU A 174 -13.15 -10.40 5.41
CA GLU A 174 -14.45 -9.88 5.85
C GLU A 174 -14.83 -10.38 7.23
N VAL A 175 -14.65 -11.67 7.49
CA VAL A 175 -15.04 -12.27 8.77
C VAL A 175 -14.04 -11.98 9.89
N TYR A 176 -12.74 -12.13 9.62
CA TYR A 176 -11.73 -12.06 10.68
C TYR A 176 -10.92 -10.76 10.70
N GLY A 177 -10.95 -9.96 9.62
CA GLY A 177 -10.09 -8.80 9.47
C GLY A 177 -10.28 -7.71 10.53
N ALA A 178 -11.46 -7.59 11.14
CA ALA A 178 -11.72 -6.65 12.24
C ALA A 178 -11.07 -7.11 13.56
N SER A 179 -10.96 -8.43 13.80
CA SER A 179 -10.50 -9.05 15.06
C SER A 179 -9.06 -9.53 14.99
N GLY A 180 -8.47 -9.66 13.78
CA GLY A 180 -7.15 -10.21 13.58
C GLY A 180 -6.49 -9.80 12.27
N ARG A 181 -5.45 -10.54 11.89
CA ARG A 181 -4.75 -10.40 10.61
C ARG A 181 -4.78 -11.70 9.83
N CYS A 182 -5.04 -11.60 8.53
CA CYS A 182 -5.12 -12.73 7.62
C CYS A 182 -3.87 -12.79 6.73
N PHE A 183 -3.38 -14.02 6.52
CA PHE A 183 -2.16 -14.28 5.75
C PHE A 183 -2.38 -15.47 4.81
N ARG A 184 -1.66 -15.46 3.68
CA ARG A 184 -1.49 -16.64 2.84
C ARG A 184 -0.09 -17.19 3.05
N MET A 185 0.00 -18.45 3.45
CA MET A 185 1.28 -19.10 3.77
C MET A 185 1.98 -19.64 2.52
N GLY A 186 1.22 -19.99 1.51
CA GLY A 186 1.67 -20.50 0.21
C GLY A 186 0.68 -21.53 -0.34
N GLY A 187 0.64 -21.69 -1.66
CA GLY A 187 -0.32 -22.63 -2.27
C GLY A 187 -1.75 -22.34 -1.89
N ASP A 188 -2.37 -23.28 -1.21
CA ASP A 188 -3.75 -23.33 -0.72
C ASP A 188 -3.87 -23.07 0.80
N GLU A 189 -2.76 -22.81 1.49
CA GLU A 189 -2.69 -22.62 2.91
C GLU A 189 -2.85 -21.14 3.33
N PHE A 190 -3.75 -20.89 4.27
CA PHE A 190 -3.97 -19.57 4.86
C PHE A 190 -3.85 -19.62 6.38
N CYS A 191 -3.64 -18.45 6.98
CA CYS A 191 -3.55 -18.32 8.42
C CYS A 191 -4.21 -17.02 8.89
N VAL A 192 -4.89 -17.09 10.04
CA VAL A 192 -5.45 -15.92 10.72
C VAL A 192 -4.88 -15.84 12.13
N VAL A 193 -4.37 -14.68 12.52
CA VAL A 193 -3.89 -14.39 13.87
C VAL A 193 -4.88 -13.45 14.55
N LEU A 194 -5.71 -13.99 15.42
CA LEU A 194 -6.72 -13.23 16.17
C LEU A 194 -6.11 -12.58 17.42
N ARG A 195 -6.53 -11.36 17.68
CA ARG A 195 -6.12 -10.56 18.85
C ARG A 195 -7.29 -10.08 19.68
N ARG A 196 -8.50 -10.18 19.15
CA ARG A 196 -9.77 -9.78 19.78
C ARG A 196 -10.79 -10.87 19.52
N ASP A 197 -11.89 -10.81 20.24
CA ASP A 197 -13.04 -11.71 20.06
C ASP A 197 -12.66 -13.20 20.12
N LEU A 198 -11.69 -13.54 20.99
CA LEU A 198 -11.16 -14.91 21.12
C LEU A 198 -12.19 -15.92 21.62
N ASP A 199 -13.22 -15.45 22.30
CA ASP A 199 -14.38 -16.21 22.76
C ASP A 199 -15.41 -16.48 21.63
N ARG A 200 -15.29 -15.83 20.48
CA ARG A 200 -16.20 -15.95 19.34
C ARG A 200 -15.62 -16.77 18.18
N VAL A 201 -14.52 -17.46 18.38
CA VAL A 201 -13.82 -18.17 17.27
C VAL A 201 -14.75 -19.18 16.57
N GLU A 202 -15.51 -19.99 17.34
CA GLU A 202 -16.46 -20.97 16.76
C GLU A 202 -17.57 -20.27 15.95
N GLN A 203 -18.08 -19.14 16.46
CA GLN A 203 -19.07 -18.36 15.74
C GLN A 203 -18.49 -17.77 14.45
N MET A 204 -17.25 -17.22 14.49
CA MET A 204 -16.57 -16.68 13.30
C MET A 204 -16.28 -17.76 12.28
N ASN A 205 -15.93 -18.98 12.69
CA ASN A 205 -15.77 -20.11 11.77
C ASN A 205 -17.09 -20.44 11.06
N ALA A 206 -18.21 -20.45 11.80
CA ALA A 206 -19.54 -20.67 11.20
C ALA A 206 -19.97 -19.53 10.28
N GLU A 207 -19.66 -18.28 10.64
CA GLU A 207 -19.87 -17.10 9.78
C GLU A 207 -19.04 -17.20 8.49
N PHE A 208 -17.78 -17.65 8.56
CA PHE A 208 -16.94 -17.87 7.39
C PHE A 208 -17.50 -18.97 6.47
N ASP A 209 -17.92 -20.10 7.02
CA ASP A 209 -18.53 -21.19 6.24
C ASP A 209 -19.82 -20.75 5.54
N ALA A 210 -20.64 -19.94 6.21
CA ALA A 210 -21.86 -19.39 5.64
C ALA A 210 -21.52 -18.39 4.51
N TRP A 211 -20.61 -17.47 4.79
CA TRP A 211 -20.14 -16.47 3.82
C TRP A 211 -19.56 -17.16 2.57
N HIS A 212 -18.71 -18.16 2.76
CA HIS A 212 -18.07 -18.88 1.67
C HIS A 212 -19.08 -19.57 0.76
N LYS A 213 -20.08 -20.25 1.32
CA LYS A 213 -21.14 -20.89 0.56
C LYS A 213 -21.99 -19.91 -0.26
N GLU A 214 -22.19 -18.69 0.23
CA GLU A 214 -22.96 -17.66 -0.45
C GLU A 214 -22.19 -16.97 -1.57
N HIS A 215 -20.84 -16.88 -1.45
CA HIS A 215 -20.00 -16.08 -2.35
C HIS A 215 -19.17 -16.91 -3.34
N VAL A 216 -19.35 -18.24 -3.40
CA VAL A 216 -18.79 -19.05 -4.48
C VAL A 216 -19.50 -18.67 -5.77
N GLU A 217 -18.76 -18.12 -6.75
CA GLU A 217 -19.30 -17.75 -8.03
C GLU A 217 -19.78 -18.98 -8.82
N SER A 218 -20.76 -18.80 -9.69
CA SER A 218 -21.36 -19.90 -10.47
C SER A 218 -20.40 -20.62 -11.42
N ASP A 219 -19.26 -20.01 -11.73
CA ASP A 219 -18.18 -20.57 -12.55
C ASP A 219 -17.06 -21.23 -11.71
N GLN A 220 -17.21 -21.25 -10.39
CA GLN A 220 -16.28 -21.92 -9.47
C GLN A 220 -16.86 -23.26 -8.99
N PRO A 221 -15.99 -24.27 -8.79
CA PRO A 221 -16.41 -25.51 -8.15
C PRO A 221 -16.80 -25.27 -6.69
N VAL A 222 -17.75 -26.04 -6.18
CA VAL A 222 -18.02 -26.07 -4.76
C VAL A 222 -16.78 -26.62 -4.05
N MET A 223 -16.18 -25.82 -3.18
CA MET A 223 -15.00 -26.21 -2.41
C MET A 223 -15.29 -26.12 -0.91
N SER A 224 -14.57 -26.91 -0.14
CA SER A 224 -14.54 -26.83 1.31
C SER A 224 -13.20 -26.30 1.80
N VAL A 225 -13.21 -25.74 2.99
CA VAL A 225 -11.99 -25.19 3.64
C VAL A 225 -11.91 -25.80 5.04
N SER A 226 -10.86 -26.55 5.29
CA SER A 226 -10.59 -27.13 6.60
C SER A 226 -9.96 -26.08 7.54
N VAL A 227 -10.41 -26.05 8.81
CA VAL A 227 -9.92 -25.11 9.83
C VAL A 227 -9.37 -25.89 11.01
N GLY A 228 -8.15 -25.56 11.44
CA GLY A 228 -7.48 -26.17 12.58
C GLY A 228 -6.78 -25.17 13.50
#